data_57f3ba572c145159bf4bfdc72a1ccf0e
#
_entry.id   57f3ba572c145159bf4bfdc72a1ccf0e
#
_cell.length_a   1.000
_cell.length_b   1.000
_cell.length_c   1.000
_cell.angle_alpha   90.00
_cell.angle_beta   90.00
_cell.angle_gamma   90.00
#
_symmetry.space_group_name_H-M   'P 1'
#
loop_
_entity.id
_entity.type
_entity.pdbx_description
1 polymer ?
#
loop_
_entity_poly.entity_id
_entity_poly.type
_entity_poly.pdbx_seq_one_letter_code
_entity_poly.pdbx_strand_id
1 'polypeptide(L)'
;WKQDGRPQPGTEEIVTTLESVLAQNPDHPGACHYYLHAVEASQQPERALPCAERLPGLMPGAGHLVHMPAHIYMKLGKYHEAVERNQEAAHVDQLYLAGRNQGSEYADAYYTHNLHFLWASLMMEGRNDDALKAARDLTTTIALEEVRKDRGKELYLSAPIFSMIRFGRWEELLREPAPPKGLRLLDGMWRLGRGLALVATGRLPGAEGEHVV
;
A
#
# COMPACT_ATOMS: atom_id res chain seq x y z
N TRP A 1 -14.79 4.38 12.23
CA TRP A 1 -14.31 5.55 12.95
C TRP A 1 -14.55 6.83 12.14
N LYS A 2 -14.62 7.97 12.81
CA LYS A 2 -14.59 9.29 12.19
C LYS A 2 -13.15 9.67 11.86
N GLN A 3 -12.96 10.73 11.05
CA GLN A 3 -11.61 11.20 10.68
C GLN A 3 -10.73 11.60 11.90
N ASP A 4 -11.35 12.00 13.01
CA ASP A 4 -10.69 12.34 14.26
C ASP A 4 -10.45 11.15 15.21
N GLY A 5 -10.71 9.92 14.74
CA GLY A 5 -10.54 8.70 15.50
C GLY A 5 -11.61 8.44 16.57
N ARG A 6 -12.71 9.21 16.61
CA ARG A 6 -13.86 8.92 17.47
C ARG A 6 -14.73 7.82 16.86
N PRO A 7 -15.37 6.96 17.70
CA PRO A 7 -16.23 5.89 17.18
C PRO A 7 -17.45 6.44 16.44
N GLN A 8 -17.86 5.73 15.40
CA GLN A 8 -19.17 5.85 14.78
C GLN A 8 -20.19 4.94 15.52
N PRO A 9 -21.51 5.12 15.31
CA PRO A 9 -22.50 4.19 15.84
C PRO A 9 -22.17 2.74 15.46
N GLY A 10 -22.19 1.83 16.44
CA GLY A 10 -21.86 0.40 16.26
C GLY A 10 -20.37 0.06 16.35
N THR A 11 -19.44 1.02 16.23
CA THR A 11 -17.99 0.73 16.27
C THR A 11 -17.56 0.10 17.60
N GLU A 12 -18.03 0.65 18.72
CA GLU A 12 -17.69 0.15 20.06
C GLU A 12 -18.26 -1.26 20.30
N GLU A 13 -19.44 -1.56 19.79
CA GLU A 13 -20.04 -2.89 19.85
C GLU A 13 -19.21 -3.92 19.10
N ILE A 14 -18.74 -3.59 17.89
CA ILE A 14 -17.86 -4.44 17.09
C ILE A 14 -16.56 -4.71 17.85
N VAL A 15 -15.90 -3.67 18.36
CA VAL A 15 -14.65 -3.78 19.12
C VAL A 15 -14.83 -4.64 20.36
N THR A 16 -15.84 -4.37 21.18
CA THR A 16 -16.11 -5.13 22.42
C THR A 16 -16.43 -6.60 22.14
N THR A 17 -17.19 -6.86 21.06
CA THR A 17 -17.50 -8.24 20.65
C THR A 17 -16.20 -9.00 20.29
N LEU A 18 -15.34 -8.40 19.47
CA LEU A 18 -14.06 -9.02 19.09
C LEU A 18 -13.15 -9.25 20.31
N GLU A 19 -13.08 -8.28 21.22
CA GLU A 19 -12.31 -8.41 22.46
C GLU A 19 -12.85 -9.54 23.36
N SER A 20 -14.17 -9.72 23.42
CA SER A 20 -14.77 -10.81 24.17
C SER A 20 -14.42 -12.19 23.60
N VAL A 21 -14.35 -12.31 22.27
CA VAL A 21 -13.89 -13.54 21.59
C VAL A 21 -12.42 -13.79 21.87
N LEU A 22 -11.58 -12.76 21.75
CA LEU A 22 -10.14 -12.86 21.97
C LEU A 22 -9.77 -13.14 23.43
N ALA A 23 -10.59 -12.69 24.39
CA ALA A 23 -10.42 -13.03 25.79
C ALA A 23 -10.65 -14.54 26.06
N GLN A 24 -11.54 -15.18 25.30
CA GLN A 24 -11.82 -16.62 25.40
C GLN A 24 -10.85 -17.47 24.55
N ASN A 25 -10.49 -16.97 23.38
CA ASN A 25 -9.59 -17.63 22.44
C ASN A 25 -8.64 -16.59 21.79
N PRO A 26 -7.49 -16.31 22.42
CA PRO A 26 -6.52 -15.33 21.91
C PRO A 26 -5.95 -15.68 20.54
N ASP A 27 -5.97 -16.95 20.16
CA ASP A 27 -5.42 -17.46 18.91
C ASP A 27 -6.51 -17.69 17.84
N HIS A 28 -7.67 -17.03 17.95
CA HIS A 28 -8.71 -17.08 16.95
C HIS A 28 -8.33 -16.20 15.74
N PRO A 29 -7.92 -16.77 14.59
CA PRO A 29 -7.34 -15.98 13.49
C PRO A 29 -8.32 -14.98 12.91
N GLY A 30 -9.60 -15.35 12.74
CA GLY A 30 -10.63 -14.43 12.23
C GLY A 30 -10.91 -13.26 13.18
N ALA A 31 -10.92 -13.50 14.50
CA ALA A 31 -11.10 -12.42 15.47
C ALA A 31 -9.89 -11.48 15.48
N CYS A 32 -8.66 -12.01 15.44
CA CYS A 32 -7.45 -11.20 15.29
C CYS A 32 -7.50 -10.35 14.02
N HIS A 33 -7.82 -10.94 12.87
CA HIS A 33 -7.92 -10.24 11.59
C HIS A 33 -8.90 -9.07 11.65
N TYR A 34 -10.14 -9.34 12.05
CA TYR A 34 -11.15 -8.28 12.14
C TYR A 34 -10.85 -7.25 13.23
N TYR A 35 -10.18 -7.64 14.29
CA TYR A 35 -9.79 -6.71 15.35
C TYR A 35 -8.72 -5.71 14.88
N LEU A 36 -7.73 -6.16 14.08
CA LEU A 36 -6.78 -5.24 13.46
C LEU A 36 -7.51 -4.17 12.64
N HIS A 37 -8.40 -4.57 11.74
CA HIS A 37 -9.19 -3.62 10.94
C HIS A 37 -10.10 -2.73 11.80
N ALA A 38 -10.71 -3.31 12.86
CA ALA A 38 -11.62 -2.56 13.71
C ALA A 38 -10.95 -1.42 14.49
N VAL A 39 -9.66 -1.56 14.82
CA VAL A 39 -8.96 -0.59 15.68
C VAL A 39 -7.90 0.24 14.96
N GLU A 40 -7.47 -0.12 13.74
CA GLU A 40 -6.40 0.59 13.03
C GLU A 40 -6.67 2.08 12.81
N ALA A 41 -7.93 2.48 12.68
CA ALA A 41 -8.33 3.88 12.49
C ALA A 41 -8.75 4.57 13.81
N SER A 42 -8.59 3.90 14.94
CA SER A 42 -8.84 4.48 16.27
C SER A 42 -7.70 5.39 16.71
N GLN A 43 -7.89 6.06 17.85
CA GLN A 43 -6.82 6.80 18.52
C GLN A 43 -5.84 5.87 19.29
N GLN A 44 -6.09 4.57 19.34
CA GLN A 44 -5.32 3.58 20.09
C GLN A 44 -5.06 2.31 19.25
N PRO A 45 -4.42 2.41 18.07
CA PRO A 45 -4.16 1.25 17.21
C PRO A 45 -3.24 0.21 17.87
N GLU A 46 -2.43 0.61 18.85
CA GLU A 46 -1.54 -0.28 19.62
C GLU A 46 -2.28 -1.39 20.35
N ARG A 47 -3.59 -1.26 20.63
CA ARG A 47 -4.42 -2.31 21.22
C ARG A 47 -4.42 -3.60 20.41
N ALA A 48 -4.19 -3.50 19.08
CA ALA A 48 -4.14 -4.67 18.20
C ALA A 48 -2.76 -5.32 18.10
N LEU A 49 -1.70 -4.79 18.74
CA LEU A 49 -0.36 -5.38 18.69
C LEU A 49 -0.34 -6.87 19.05
N PRO A 50 -1.01 -7.35 20.12
CA PRO A 50 -1.01 -8.78 20.45
C PRO A 50 -1.59 -9.66 19.32
N CYS A 51 -2.59 -9.17 18.58
CA CYS A 51 -3.14 -9.86 17.41
C CYS A 51 -2.20 -9.77 16.21
N ALA A 52 -1.58 -8.61 15.98
CA ALA A 52 -0.61 -8.40 14.91
C ALA A 52 0.60 -9.35 15.04
N GLU A 53 1.09 -9.57 16.25
CA GLU A 53 2.22 -10.46 16.51
C GLU A 53 1.88 -11.94 16.30
N ARG A 54 0.63 -12.36 16.61
CA ARG A 54 0.21 -13.77 16.52
C ARG A 54 -0.25 -14.19 15.13
N LEU A 55 -0.97 -13.30 14.43
CA LEU A 55 -1.74 -13.65 13.24
C LEU A 55 -0.90 -14.31 12.12
N PRO A 56 0.33 -13.86 11.80
CA PRO A 56 1.15 -14.51 10.78
C PRO A 56 1.45 -15.97 11.10
N GLY A 57 1.73 -16.29 12.37
CA GLY A 57 1.99 -17.66 12.83
C GLY A 57 0.75 -18.56 12.83
N LEU A 58 -0.45 -17.98 13.00
CA LEU A 58 -1.71 -18.73 13.00
C LEU A 58 -2.12 -19.16 11.58
N MET A 59 -1.79 -18.36 10.57
CA MET A 59 -2.20 -18.59 9.17
C MET A 59 -1.06 -18.28 8.19
N PRO A 60 0.11 -18.97 8.28
CA PRO A 60 1.32 -18.60 7.53
C PRO A 60 1.20 -18.79 6.01
N GLY A 61 0.24 -19.57 5.54
CA GLY A 61 -0.03 -19.77 4.11
C GLY A 61 -1.03 -18.78 3.52
N ALA A 62 -1.54 -17.83 4.29
CA ALA A 62 -2.51 -16.84 3.84
C ALA A 62 -1.87 -15.46 3.76
N GLY A 63 -1.37 -15.07 2.58
CA GLY A 63 -0.60 -13.84 2.38
C GLY A 63 -1.28 -12.59 2.94
N HIS A 64 -2.60 -12.45 2.74
CA HIS A 64 -3.35 -11.34 3.33
C HIS A 64 -3.27 -11.31 4.87
N LEU A 65 -3.32 -12.46 5.54
CA LEU A 65 -3.24 -12.51 7.01
C LEU A 65 -1.82 -12.29 7.53
N VAL A 66 -0.81 -12.67 6.74
CA VAL A 66 0.61 -12.35 7.01
C VAL A 66 0.88 -10.86 6.88
N HIS A 67 0.22 -10.18 5.92
CA HIS A 67 0.30 -8.74 5.70
C HIS A 67 -0.38 -7.92 6.81
N MET A 68 -1.45 -8.42 7.41
CA MET A 68 -2.32 -7.65 8.32
C MET A 68 -1.60 -6.88 9.45
N PRO A 69 -0.52 -7.39 10.08
CA PRO A 69 0.24 -6.62 11.07
C PRO A 69 0.77 -5.29 10.55
N ALA A 70 1.07 -5.19 9.24
CA ALA A 70 1.59 -3.97 8.67
C ALA A 70 0.63 -2.77 8.79
N HIS A 71 -0.68 -3.01 8.83
CA HIS A 71 -1.67 -1.96 9.09
C HIS A 71 -1.40 -1.26 10.43
N ILE A 72 -1.13 -2.03 11.48
CA ILE A 72 -0.84 -1.50 12.82
C ILE A 72 0.56 -0.91 12.89
N TYR A 73 1.56 -1.60 12.33
CA TYR A 73 2.94 -1.13 12.33
C TYR A 73 3.09 0.22 11.61
N MET A 74 2.42 0.43 10.47
CA MET A 74 2.38 1.72 9.78
C MET A 74 1.79 2.83 10.64
N LYS A 75 0.72 2.55 11.41
CA LYS A 75 0.11 3.52 12.34
C LYS A 75 1.02 3.89 13.49
N LEU A 76 1.86 2.97 13.93
CA LEU A 76 2.78 3.15 15.06
C LEU A 76 4.18 3.64 14.66
N GLY A 77 4.42 3.90 13.37
CA GLY A 77 5.74 4.31 12.89
C GLY A 77 6.79 3.19 12.85
N LYS A 78 6.36 1.94 13.00
CA LYS A 78 7.19 0.72 12.94
C LYS A 78 7.35 0.28 11.49
N TYR A 79 8.00 1.15 10.69
CA TYR A 79 8.06 0.96 9.22
C TYR A 79 8.90 -0.24 8.82
N HIS A 80 9.95 -0.54 9.58
CA HIS A 80 10.79 -1.71 9.34
C HIS A 80 10.00 -3.02 9.46
N GLU A 81 9.29 -3.19 10.58
CA GLU A 81 8.44 -4.36 10.81
C GLU A 81 7.31 -4.46 9.77
N ALA A 82 6.79 -3.31 9.32
CA ALA A 82 5.80 -3.29 8.24
C ALA A 82 6.40 -3.77 6.90
N VAL A 83 7.65 -3.39 6.59
CA VAL A 83 8.37 -3.89 5.41
C VAL A 83 8.56 -5.40 5.48
N GLU A 84 9.05 -5.93 6.60
CA GLU A 84 9.26 -7.38 6.77
C GLU A 84 7.98 -8.19 6.56
N ARG A 85 6.86 -7.75 7.17
CA ARG A 85 5.57 -8.45 7.03
C ARG A 85 5.04 -8.40 5.60
N ASN A 86 5.17 -7.27 4.91
CA ASN A 86 4.72 -7.14 3.52
C ASN A 86 5.60 -7.95 2.55
N GLN A 87 6.91 -8.04 2.80
CA GLN A 87 7.81 -8.90 1.99
C GLN A 87 7.45 -10.37 2.15
N GLU A 88 7.20 -10.81 3.38
CA GLU A 88 6.76 -12.18 3.66
C GLU A 88 5.39 -12.46 2.99
N ALA A 89 4.43 -11.56 3.15
CA ALA A 89 3.11 -11.67 2.53
C ALA A 89 3.19 -11.76 1.01
N ALA A 90 3.98 -10.88 0.38
CA ALA A 90 4.18 -10.91 -1.07
C ALA A 90 4.81 -12.22 -1.55
N HIS A 91 5.74 -12.79 -0.77
CA HIS A 91 6.32 -14.10 -1.08
C HIS A 91 5.28 -15.23 -0.98
N VAL A 92 4.47 -15.25 0.09
CA VAL A 92 3.37 -16.22 0.26
C VAL A 92 2.38 -16.12 -0.89
N ASP A 93 1.99 -14.90 -1.30
CA ASP A 93 1.09 -14.68 -2.43
C ASP A 93 1.68 -15.17 -3.75
N GLN A 94 2.97 -14.92 -3.99
CA GLN A 94 3.66 -15.42 -5.18
C GLN A 94 3.64 -16.94 -5.25
N LEU A 95 3.89 -17.63 -4.13
CA LEU A 95 3.79 -19.10 -4.06
C LEU A 95 2.36 -19.59 -4.32
N TYR A 96 1.35 -18.89 -3.77
CA TYR A 96 -0.05 -19.22 -3.99
C TYR A 96 -0.47 -19.03 -5.45
N LEU A 97 -0.01 -17.97 -6.09
CA LEU A 97 -0.31 -17.62 -7.49
C LEU A 97 0.50 -18.42 -8.50
N ALA A 98 1.60 -19.06 -8.07
CA ALA A 98 2.42 -19.91 -8.95
C ALA A 98 1.57 -21.04 -9.55
N GLY A 99 1.51 -21.10 -10.87
CA GLY A 99 0.70 -22.07 -11.59
C GLY A 99 -0.81 -21.83 -11.61
N ARG A 100 -1.26 -20.67 -11.12
CA ARG A 100 -2.66 -20.21 -11.20
C ARG A 100 -2.82 -19.06 -12.19
N ASN A 101 -4.07 -18.73 -12.53
CA ASN A 101 -4.35 -17.57 -13.38
C ASN A 101 -4.03 -16.28 -12.62
N GLN A 102 -3.06 -15.51 -13.12
CA GLN A 102 -2.62 -14.24 -12.50
C GLN A 102 -3.68 -13.14 -12.57
N GLY A 103 -4.67 -13.23 -13.45
CA GLY A 103 -5.83 -12.35 -13.51
C GLY A 103 -6.97 -12.77 -12.57
N SER A 104 -6.66 -13.45 -11.47
CA SER A 104 -7.66 -13.81 -10.47
C SER A 104 -8.02 -12.61 -9.59
N GLU A 105 -9.27 -12.57 -9.11
CA GLU A 105 -9.73 -11.57 -8.14
C GLU A 105 -8.79 -11.46 -6.91
N TYR A 106 -8.19 -12.58 -6.51
CA TYR A 106 -7.22 -12.61 -5.43
C TYR A 106 -5.96 -11.79 -5.75
N ALA A 107 -5.40 -11.96 -6.96
CA ALA A 107 -4.21 -11.23 -7.38
C ALA A 107 -4.49 -9.73 -7.44
N ASP A 108 -5.63 -9.35 -8.01
CA ASP A 108 -6.03 -7.95 -8.18
C ASP A 108 -6.34 -7.25 -6.85
N ALA A 109 -6.95 -7.96 -5.89
CA ALA A 109 -7.36 -7.37 -4.62
C ALA A 109 -6.26 -7.47 -3.55
N TYR A 110 -5.76 -8.68 -3.25
CA TYR A 110 -4.89 -8.90 -2.09
C TYR A 110 -3.42 -8.75 -2.42
N TYR A 111 -2.92 -9.37 -3.48
CA TYR A 111 -1.50 -9.29 -3.83
C TYR A 111 -1.09 -7.86 -4.21
N THR A 112 -1.89 -7.18 -5.04
CA THR A 112 -1.67 -5.77 -5.38
C THR A 112 -1.69 -4.88 -4.13
N HIS A 113 -2.60 -5.14 -3.19
CA HIS A 113 -2.68 -4.42 -1.92
C HIS A 113 -1.42 -4.63 -1.05
N ASN A 114 -0.93 -5.87 -0.93
CA ASN A 114 0.29 -6.17 -0.18
C ASN A 114 1.51 -5.48 -0.79
N LEU A 115 1.64 -5.46 -2.12
CA LEU A 115 2.72 -4.74 -2.81
C LEU A 115 2.62 -3.22 -2.61
N HIS A 116 1.40 -2.67 -2.62
CA HIS A 116 1.19 -1.24 -2.33
C HIS A 116 1.63 -0.88 -0.90
N PHE A 117 1.29 -1.71 0.08
CA PHE A 117 1.76 -1.52 1.46
C PHE A 117 3.27 -1.69 1.60
N LEU A 118 3.87 -2.65 0.90
CA LEU A 118 5.32 -2.81 0.85
C LEU A 118 5.99 -1.53 0.34
N TRP A 119 5.53 -1.03 -0.81
CA TRP A 119 6.01 0.23 -1.35
C TRP A 119 5.86 1.39 -0.37
N ALA A 120 4.69 1.58 0.22
CA ALA A 120 4.42 2.65 1.16
C ALA A 120 5.32 2.55 2.41
N SER A 121 5.53 1.34 2.94
CA SER A 121 6.40 1.09 4.09
C SER A 121 7.86 1.44 3.78
N LEU A 122 8.37 1.02 2.61
CA LEU A 122 9.72 1.34 2.12
C LEU A 122 9.91 2.85 1.89
N MET A 123 8.87 3.53 1.39
CA MET A 123 8.87 5.01 1.25
C MET A 123 9.01 5.69 2.61
N MET A 124 8.33 5.19 3.65
CA MET A 124 8.40 5.74 5.01
C MET A 124 9.71 5.40 5.72
N GLU A 125 10.27 4.22 5.47
CA GLU A 125 11.58 3.80 5.99
C GLU A 125 12.76 4.52 5.31
N GLY A 126 12.51 5.17 4.15
CA GLY A 126 13.54 5.90 3.42
C GLY A 126 14.42 5.01 2.52
N ARG A 127 14.00 3.83 2.17
CA ARG A 127 14.71 2.84 1.32
C ARG A 127 14.47 3.12 -0.15
N ASN A 128 15.25 4.05 -0.70
CA ASN A 128 15.08 4.60 -2.04
C ASN A 128 14.97 3.52 -3.15
N ASP A 129 16.00 2.69 -3.32
CA ASP A 129 16.05 1.73 -4.44
C ASP A 129 15.00 0.63 -4.28
N ASP A 130 14.81 0.14 -3.05
CA ASP A 130 13.80 -0.87 -2.74
C ASP A 130 12.37 -0.33 -2.96
N ALA A 131 12.12 0.93 -2.56
CA ALA A 131 10.83 1.57 -2.76
C ALA A 131 10.51 1.73 -4.26
N LEU A 132 11.50 2.17 -5.06
CA LEU A 132 11.28 2.29 -6.50
C LEU A 132 11.07 0.92 -7.16
N LYS A 133 11.84 -0.10 -6.72
CA LYS A 133 11.63 -1.47 -7.18
C LYS A 133 10.22 -1.97 -6.84
N ALA A 134 9.78 -1.83 -5.59
CA ALA A 134 8.44 -2.24 -5.17
C ALA A 134 7.34 -1.48 -5.92
N ALA A 135 7.55 -0.18 -6.22
CA ALA A 135 6.65 0.61 -7.04
C ALA A 135 6.54 0.06 -8.47
N ARG A 136 7.67 -0.34 -9.09
CA ARG A 136 7.66 -0.96 -10.42
C ARG A 136 6.97 -2.33 -10.39
N ASP A 137 7.29 -3.17 -9.42
CA ASP A 137 6.64 -4.47 -9.23
C ASP A 137 5.12 -4.30 -9.08
N LEU A 138 4.66 -3.35 -8.27
CA LEU A 138 3.25 -3.01 -8.11
C LEU A 138 2.59 -2.67 -9.46
N THR A 139 3.22 -1.86 -10.31
CA THR A 139 2.62 -1.48 -11.59
C THR A 139 2.45 -2.67 -12.54
N THR A 140 3.26 -3.73 -12.41
CA THR A 140 3.14 -4.93 -13.25
C THR A 140 1.94 -5.79 -12.91
N THR A 141 1.37 -5.65 -11.71
CA THR A 141 0.17 -6.42 -11.29
C THR A 141 -1.13 -5.83 -11.82
N ILE A 142 -1.10 -4.64 -12.43
CA ILE A 142 -2.29 -3.87 -12.79
C ILE A 142 -2.44 -3.82 -14.31
N ALA A 143 -3.42 -4.55 -14.83
CA ALA A 143 -3.75 -4.48 -16.25
C ALA A 143 -4.42 -3.15 -16.60
N LEU A 144 -4.02 -2.53 -17.72
CA LEU A 144 -4.62 -1.26 -18.16
C LEU A 144 -6.13 -1.34 -18.39
N GLU A 145 -6.65 -2.50 -18.76
CA GLU A 145 -8.09 -2.75 -18.91
C GLU A 145 -8.82 -2.63 -17.57
N GLU A 146 -8.19 -3.08 -16.48
CA GLU A 146 -8.77 -2.95 -15.13
C GLU A 146 -8.76 -1.48 -14.66
N VAL A 147 -7.72 -0.70 -15.01
CA VAL A 147 -7.69 0.74 -14.74
C VAL A 147 -8.81 1.50 -15.49
N ARG A 148 -9.19 1.03 -16.68
CA ARG A 148 -10.32 1.62 -17.43
C ARG A 148 -11.67 1.36 -16.75
N LYS A 149 -11.82 0.22 -16.09
CA LYS A 149 -13.02 -0.14 -15.33
C LYS A 149 -13.06 0.55 -13.97
N ASP A 150 -11.93 0.59 -13.28
CA ASP A 150 -11.76 1.22 -11.97
C ASP A 150 -10.64 2.27 -12.01
N ARG A 151 -11.03 3.53 -12.14
CA ARG A 151 -10.11 4.67 -12.21
C ARG A 151 -9.28 4.88 -10.93
N GLY A 152 -9.71 4.37 -9.79
CA GLY A 152 -8.95 4.41 -8.56
C GLY A 152 -7.60 3.70 -8.68
N LYS A 153 -7.50 2.69 -9.53
CA LYS A 153 -6.25 1.96 -9.82
C LYS A 153 -5.17 2.80 -10.52
N GLU A 154 -5.52 3.95 -11.14
CA GLU A 154 -4.53 4.90 -11.69
C GLU A 154 -3.55 5.39 -10.63
N LEU A 155 -4.00 5.50 -9.36
CA LEU A 155 -3.13 5.94 -8.27
C LEU A 155 -1.94 4.98 -8.07
N TYR A 156 -2.16 3.68 -8.16
CA TYR A 156 -1.10 2.68 -8.03
C TYR A 156 -0.06 2.80 -9.15
N LEU A 157 -0.50 3.11 -10.38
CA LEU A 157 0.40 3.34 -11.51
C LEU A 157 1.31 4.57 -11.30
N SER A 158 0.93 5.48 -10.42
CA SER A 158 1.73 6.67 -10.08
C SER A 158 2.84 6.39 -9.06
N ALA A 159 2.89 5.22 -8.43
CA ALA A 159 3.84 4.89 -7.37
C ALA A 159 5.32 5.10 -7.75
N PRO A 160 5.81 4.74 -8.97
CA PRO A 160 7.18 5.04 -9.36
C PRO A 160 7.47 6.54 -9.42
N ILE A 161 6.52 7.35 -9.90
CA ILE A 161 6.66 8.82 -9.97
C ILE A 161 6.78 9.40 -8.57
N PHE A 162 5.91 8.98 -7.63
CA PHE A 162 5.99 9.39 -6.24
C PHE A 162 7.31 9.01 -5.59
N SER A 163 7.83 7.80 -5.86
CA SER A 163 9.12 7.35 -5.35
C SER A 163 10.25 8.26 -5.85
N MET A 164 10.29 8.55 -7.14
CA MET A 164 11.32 9.39 -7.74
C MET A 164 11.26 10.83 -7.22
N ILE A 165 10.06 11.39 -7.03
CA ILE A 165 9.88 12.74 -6.44
C ILE A 165 10.42 12.73 -5.00
N ARG A 166 9.98 11.78 -4.16
CA ARG A 166 10.37 11.72 -2.75
C ARG A 166 11.88 11.63 -2.55
N PHE A 167 12.56 10.88 -3.41
CA PHE A 167 13.98 10.61 -3.28
C PHE A 167 14.87 11.48 -4.18
N GLY A 168 14.29 12.48 -4.86
CA GLY A 168 15.04 13.41 -5.70
C GLY A 168 15.69 12.76 -6.92
N ARG A 169 15.10 11.69 -7.47
CA ARG A 169 15.63 10.98 -8.66
C ARG A 169 15.26 11.73 -9.95
N TRP A 170 15.64 13.01 -10.00
CA TRP A 170 15.15 13.96 -11.01
C TRP A 170 15.50 13.57 -12.44
N GLU A 171 16.74 13.15 -12.68
CA GLU A 171 17.16 12.75 -14.03
C GLU A 171 16.49 11.45 -14.50
N GLU A 172 16.16 10.54 -13.61
CA GLU A 172 15.39 9.34 -13.94
C GLU A 172 13.94 9.70 -14.26
N LEU A 173 13.34 10.55 -13.43
CA LEU A 173 11.97 11.03 -13.63
C LEU A 173 11.81 11.76 -14.97
N LEU A 174 12.80 12.53 -15.41
CA LEU A 174 12.78 13.20 -16.72
C LEU A 174 12.86 12.21 -17.90
N ARG A 175 13.38 11.00 -17.69
CA ARG A 175 13.41 9.92 -18.70
C ARG A 175 12.17 9.03 -18.70
N GLU A 176 11.29 9.17 -17.68
CA GLU A 176 10.05 8.39 -17.65
C GLU A 176 9.21 8.66 -18.88
N PRO A 177 8.77 7.62 -19.59
CA PRO A 177 7.92 7.80 -20.78
C PRO A 177 6.57 8.41 -20.41
N ALA A 178 5.99 9.12 -21.35
CA ALA A 178 4.64 9.64 -21.18
C ALA A 178 3.62 8.49 -20.99
N PRO A 179 2.66 8.65 -20.08
CA PRO A 179 1.64 7.64 -19.84
C PRO A 179 0.78 7.34 -21.06
N PRO A 180 0.15 6.16 -21.12
CA PRO A 180 -0.86 5.85 -22.11
C PRO A 180 -2.00 6.88 -22.10
N LYS A 181 -2.51 7.24 -23.29
CA LYS A 181 -3.61 8.20 -23.44
C LYS A 181 -4.84 7.77 -22.64
N GLY A 182 -5.50 8.73 -22.03
CA GLY A 182 -6.76 8.55 -21.30
C GLY A 182 -6.61 8.26 -19.81
N LEU A 183 -5.38 8.15 -19.29
CA LEU A 183 -5.08 8.04 -17.86
C LEU A 183 -4.78 9.44 -17.29
N ARG A 184 -5.83 10.19 -16.96
CA ARG A 184 -5.72 11.62 -16.60
C ARG A 184 -4.96 11.85 -15.29
N LEU A 185 -5.19 11.02 -14.29
CA LEU A 185 -4.51 11.15 -13.01
C LEU A 185 -3.02 10.85 -13.19
N LEU A 186 -2.68 9.77 -13.88
CA LEU A 186 -1.30 9.38 -14.13
C LEU A 186 -0.57 10.42 -15.00
N ASP A 187 -1.22 10.98 -16.04
CA ASP A 187 -0.66 12.07 -16.86
C ASP A 187 -0.39 13.33 -16.03
N GLY A 188 -1.35 13.71 -15.17
CA GLY A 188 -1.18 14.83 -14.25
C GLY A 188 -0.02 14.63 -13.29
N MET A 189 0.11 13.43 -12.69
CA MET A 189 1.21 13.10 -11.80
C MET A 189 2.56 13.06 -12.52
N TRP A 190 2.59 12.53 -13.73
CA TRP A 190 3.79 12.51 -14.57
C TRP A 190 4.27 13.93 -14.90
N ARG A 191 3.36 14.84 -15.32
CA ARG A 191 3.69 16.24 -15.60
C ARG A 191 4.13 16.98 -14.33
N LEU A 192 3.43 16.79 -13.22
CA LEU A 192 3.84 17.35 -11.93
C LEU A 192 5.28 16.92 -11.58
N GLY A 193 5.56 15.63 -11.69
CA GLY A 193 6.89 15.09 -11.39
C GLY A 193 7.95 15.69 -12.30
N ARG A 194 7.70 15.78 -13.60
CA ARG A 194 8.63 16.40 -14.56
C ARG A 194 8.83 17.89 -14.30
N GLY A 195 7.75 18.62 -14.01
CA GLY A 195 7.84 20.04 -13.63
C GLY A 195 8.73 20.23 -12.40
N LEU A 196 8.54 19.44 -11.33
CA LEU A 196 9.39 19.45 -10.15
C LEU A 196 10.85 19.12 -10.47
N ALA A 197 11.08 18.10 -11.31
CA ALA A 197 12.42 17.70 -11.71
C ALA A 197 13.14 18.79 -12.54
N LEU A 198 12.42 19.46 -13.44
CA LEU A 198 12.96 20.58 -14.24
C LEU A 198 13.32 21.76 -13.36
N VAL A 199 12.47 22.09 -12.37
CA VAL A 199 12.79 23.14 -11.37
C VAL A 199 14.01 22.75 -10.54
N ALA A 200 14.03 21.53 -10.00
CA ALA A 200 15.13 21.06 -9.17
C ALA A 200 16.49 20.99 -9.90
N THR A 201 16.45 20.81 -11.23
CA THR A 201 17.66 20.74 -12.08
C THR A 201 17.98 22.08 -12.78
N GLY A 202 17.29 23.18 -12.45
CA GLY A 202 17.52 24.52 -12.99
C GLY A 202 17.02 24.74 -14.43
N ARG A 203 16.19 23.84 -14.97
CA ARG A 203 15.66 23.89 -16.34
C ARG A 203 14.30 24.61 -16.40
N LEU A 204 14.21 25.81 -15.81
CA LEU A 204 12.96 26.55 -15.60
C LEU A 204 12.08 26.73 -16.85
N PRO A 205 12.62 27.11 -18.04
CA PRO A 205 11.78 27.26 -19.24
C PRO A 205 11.04 25.96 -19.63
N GLY A 206 11.64 24.81 -19.33
CA GLY A 206 11.00 23.51 -19.58
C GLY A 206 9.86 23.22 -18.60
N ALA A 207 9.97 23.71 -17.36
CA ALA A 207 8.95 23.48 -16.34
C ALA A 207 7.62 24.19 -16.67
N GLU A 208 7.67 25.36 -17.28
CA GLU A 208 6.47 26.08 -17.75
C GLU A 208 5.66 25.30 -18.77
N GLY A 209 6.34 24.50 -19.62
CA GLY A 209 5.70 23.63 -20.61
C GLY A 209 4.97 22.41 -20.05
N GLU A 210 5.25 22.04 -18.79
CA GLU A 210 4.56 20.91 -18.09
C GLU A 210 3.26 21.37 -17.39
N HIS A 211 2.92 22.66 -17.45
CA HIS A 211 1.69 23.17 -16.85
C HIS A 211 0.47 22.54 -17.54
N VAL A 212 -0.37 21.86 -16.74
CA VAL A 212 -1.64 21.28 -17.23
C VAL A 212 -2.70 22.38 -17.20
N VAL A 213 -3.27 22.68 -18.35
CA VAL A 213 -4.42 23.58 -18.51
C VAL A 213 -5.71 22.78 -18.26
#